data_51c8d0679b5a2e34c61036ef9a31827c
#
_entry.id   51c8d0679b5a2e34c61036ef9a31827c
#
_cell.length_a   1.000
_cell.length_b   1.000
_cell.length_c   1.000
_cell.angle_alpha   90.00
_cell.angle_beta   90.00
_cell.angle_gamma   90.00
#
_symmetry.space_group_name_H-M   'P 1'
#
loop_
_entity.id
_entity.type
_entity.pdbx_description
1 polymer ?
#
loop_
_entity_poly.entity_id
_entity_poly.type
_entity_poly.pdbx_seq_one_letter_code
_entity_poly.pdbx_strand_id
1 'polypeptide(L)'
;MIIVDYADLLRPTRSSAEKRFDLENTYEELRAIAQIYKCPVWTASQTNRSGLNAEVITMEAISEAFNKCFVADFICSLSRTVQDKQANKGRVFIAKNRNGPDGLIFPAFVDWSNVNMKVLNSNDDESIADLIKDSDTNTLEFLKERYKNRKK
;
A
#
# COMPACT_ATOMS: atom_id res chain seq x y z
N MET A 1 3.23 7.04 -16.40
CA MET A 1 2.53 6.70 -15.14
C MET A 1 2.41 7.96 -14.30
N ILE A 2 1.27 8.17 -13.66
CA ILE A 2 1.00 9.26 -12.71
C ILE A 2 0.82 8.63 -11.33
N ILE A 3 1.45 9.21 -10.31
CA ILE A 3 1.30 8.78 -8.92
C ILE A 3 0.72 9.93 -8.13
N VAL A 4 -0.35 9.67 -7.37
CA VAL A 4 -1.04 10.65 -6.52
C VAL A 4 -0.97 10.16 -5.07
N ASP A 5 -0.30 10.89 -4.21
CA ASP A 5 -0.15 10.57 -2.78
C ASP A 5 -0.95 11.57 -1.94
N TYR A 6 -2.16 11.28 -1.59
CA TYR A 6 -3.12 10.27 -2.05
C TYR A 6 -4.44 10.93 -2.42
N ALA A 7 -5.27 10.25 -3.20
CA ALA A 7 -6.45 10.85 -3.82
C ALA A 7 -7.50 11.38 -2.85
N ASP A 8 -7.63 10.79 -1.65
CA ASP A 8 -8.63 11.22 -0.65
C ASP A 8 -8.35 12.65 -0.11
N LEU A 9 -7.20 13.25 -0.41
CA LEU A 9 -6.85 14.64 -0.09
C LEU A 9 -7.18 15.63 -1.20
N LEU A 10 -7.47 15.15 -2.40
CA LEU A 10 -7.83 16.00 -3.53
C LEU A 10 -9.27 16.50 -3.39
N ARG A 11 -9.53 17.59 -4.07
CA ARG A 11 -10.89 18.12 -4.23
C ARG A 11 -11.32 17.90 -5.67
N PRO A 12 -12.57 17.45 -5.91
CA PRO A 12 -13.10 17.33 -7.27
C PRO A 12 -13.26 18.72 -7.89
N THR A 13 -13.28 18.81 -9.20
CA THR A 13 -13.54 20.06 -9.92
C THR A 13 -14.95 20.58 -9.67
N ARG A 14 -15.89 19.69 -9.37
CA ARG A 14 -17.26 20.00 -8.97
C ARG A 14 -17.56 19.39 -7.61
N SER A 15 -17.68 20.24 -6.59
CA SER A 15 -18.02 19.80 -5.24
C SER A 15 -19.51 19.51 -5.12
N SER A 16 -19.85 18.47 -4.36
CA SER A 16 -21.21 18.10 -3.97
C SER A 16 -21.51 18.49 -2.52
N ALA A 17 -22.77 18.33 -2.10
CA ALA A 17 -23.16 18.58 -0.71
C ALA A 17 -22.64 17.51 0.27
N GLU A 18 -22.28 16.32 -0.24
CA GLU A 18 -21.82 15.20 0.56
C GLU A 18 -20.40 14.76 0.18
N LYS A 19 -19.52 14.68 1.17
CA LYS A 19 -18.11 14.33 1.03
C LYS A 19 -17.88 12.99 0.29
N ARG A 20 -18.78 12.01 0.46
CA ARG A 20 -18.66 10.72 -0.22
C ARG A 20 -18.78 10.83 -1.74
N PHE A 21 -19.65 11.74 -2.24
CA PHE A 21 -19.77 12.00 -3.69
C PHE A 21 -18.58 12.81 -4.20
N ASP A 22 -18.00 13.69 -3.38
CA ASP A 22 -16.77 14.39 -3.75
C ASP A 22 -15.62 13.42 -3.95
N LEU A 23 -15.50 12.41 -3.06
CA LEU A 23 -14.49 11.35 -3.23
C LEU A 23 -14.74 10.53 -4.51
N GLU A 24 -15.97 10.12 -4.76
CA GLU A 24 -16.34 9.38 -5.99
C GLU A 24 -15.95 10.19 -7.23
N ASN A 25 -16.36 11.46 -7.31
CA ASN A 25 -16.02 12.36 -8.41
C ASN A 25 -14.50 12.50 -8.59
N THR A 26 -13.73 12.61 -7.50
CA THR A 26 -12.27 12.69 -7.56
C THR A 26 -11.67 11.44 -8.23
N TYR A 27 -12.13 10.24 -7.87
CA TYR A 27 -11.62 9.00 -8.46
C TYR A 27 -12.05 8.85 -9.93
N GLU A 28 -13.26 9.28 -10.28
CA GLU A 28 -13.71 9.32 -11.70
C GLU A 28 -12.88 10.30 -12.53
N GLU A 29 -12.55 11.48 -12.00
CA GLU A 29 -11.67 12.44 -12.64
C GLU A 29 -10.25 11.89 -12.84
N LEU A 30 -9.71 11.18 -11.86
CA LEU A 30 -8.41 10.50 -12.00
C LEU A 30 -8.45 9.40 -13.07
N ARG A 31 -9.55 8.65 -13.15
CA ARG A 31 -9.76 7.69 -14.22
C ARG A 31 -9.83 8.36 -15.60
N ALA A 32 -10.53 9.49 -15.69
CA ALA A 32 -10.59 10.27 -16.95
C ALA A 32 -9.20 10.76 -17.37
N ILE A 33 -8.37 11.21 -16.41
CA ILE A 33 -6.97 11.58 -16.65
C ILE A 33 -6.18 10.39 -17.21
N ALA A 34 -6.32 9.19 -16.60
CA ALA A 34 -5.65 7.99 -17.09
C ALA A 34 -6.02 7.67 -18.56
N GLN A 35 -7.31 7.84 -18.92
CA GLN A 35 -7.81 7.60 -20.29
C GLN A 35 -7.32 8.65 -21.27
N ILE A 36 -7.38 9.93 -20.91
CA ILE A 36 -6.95 11.05 -21.77
C ILE A 36 -5.45 10.94 -22.09
N TYR A 37 -4.63 10.72 -21.06
CA TYR A 37 -3.18 10.64 -21.22
C TYR A 37 -2.66 9.23 -21.56
N LYS A 38 -3.57 8.24 -21.67
CA LYS A 38 -3.24 6.83 -21.97
C LYS A 38 -2.11 6.31 -21.10
N CYS A 39 -2.16 6.60 -19.82
CA CYS A 39 -1.16 6.16 -18.84
C CYS A 39 -1.82 5.70 -17.55
N PRO A 40 -1.23 4.72 -16.84
CA PRO A 40 -1.76 4.29 -15.53
C PRO A 40 -1.66 5.42 -14.51
N VAL A 41 -2.71 5.55 -13.69
CA VAL A 41 -2.75 6.41 -12.50
C VAL A 41 -2.80 5.51 -11.27
N TRP A 42 -1.87 5.72 -10.35
CA TRP A 42 -1.79 5.04 -9.07
C TRP A 42 -2.07 5.99 -7.93
N THR A 43 -2.85 5.55 -6.96
CA THR A 43 -3.09 6.30 -5.74
C THR A 43 -3.28 5.36 -4.55
N ALA A 44 -3.16 5.89 -3.35
CA ALA A 44 -3.49 5.19 -2.12
C ALA A 44 -4.85 5.66 -1.59
N SER A 45 -5.43 4.85 -0.72
CA SER A 45 -6.61 5.17 0.07
C SER A 45 -6.47 4.60 1.47
N GLN A 46 -6.99 5.31 2.45
CA GLN A 46 -6.97 4.84 3.85
C GLN A 46 -8.06 3.79 4.10
N THR A 47 -7.78 2.87 5.01
CA THR A 47 -8.76 1.92 5.52
C THR A 47 -9.52 2.52 6.71
N ASN A 48 -10.73 2.05 6.94
CA ASN A 48 -11.49 2.34 8.13
C ASN A 48 -10.94 1.58 9.36
N ARG A 49 -11.56 1.78 10.53
CA ARG A 49 -11.13 1.14 11.78
C ARG A 49 -11.21 -0.39 11.75
N SER A 50 -12.08 -0.98 10.93
CA SER A 50 -12.18 -2.44 10.79
C SER A 50 -10.95 -3.06 10.13
N GLY A 51 -10.20 -2.29 9.33
CA GLY A 51 -8.93 -2.71 8.76
C GLY A 51 -7.74 -2.67 9.71
N LEU A 52 -7.90 -2.04 10.91
CA LEU A 52 -6.82 -2.01 11.90
C LEU A 52 -6.58 -3.41 12.46
N ASN A 53 -5.33 -3.88 12.38
CA ASN A 53 -4.90 -5.22 12.82
C ASN A 53 -5.54 -6.39 12.07
N ALA A 54 -6.23 -6.15 10.95
CA ALA A 54 -6.71 -7.23 10.10
C ALA A 54 -5.52 -7.94 9.44
N GLU A 55 -5.57 -9.28 9.40
CA GLU A 55 -4.57 -10.06 8.65
C GLU A 55 -4.65 -9.78 7.15
N VAL A 56 -5.86 -9.62 6.63
CA VAL A 56 -6.15 -9.27 5.24
C VAL A 56 -7.13 -8.11 5.22
N ILE A 57 -6.80 -7.07 4.47
CA ILE A 57 -7.66 -5.91 4.27
C ILE A 57 -8.41 -6.07 2.95
N THR A 58 -9.71 -6.35 3.05
CA THR A 58 -10.61 -6.46 1.89
C THR A 58 -11.15 -5.11 1.46
N MET A 59 -11.87 -5.05 0.33
CA MET A 59 -12.51 -3.82 -0.15
C MET A 59 -13.51 -3.22 0.85
N GLU A 60 -14.15 -4.03 1.69
CA GLU A 60 -15.09 -3.57 2.72
C GLU A 60 -14.43 -2.70 3.80
N ALA A 61 -13.13 -2.86 4.00
CA ALA A 61 -12.35 -2.06 4.93
C ALA A 61 -11.92 -0.70 4.35
N ILE A 62 -12.25 -0.39 3.10
CA ILE A 62 -11.92 0.89 2.48
C ILE A 62 -12.87 1.97 3.03
N SER A 63 -12.27 3.04 3.58
CA SER A 63 -12.99 4.11 4.27
C SER A 63 -13.87 4.96 3.34
N GLU A 64 -14.98 5.44 3.88
CA GLU A 64 -15.87 6.52 3.45
C GLU A 64 -16.61 6.36 2.11
N ALA A 65 -16.08 5.69 1.10
CA ALA A 65 -16.78 5.53 -0.17
C ALA A 65 -16.41 4.22 -0.87
N PHE A 66 -17.19 3.17 -0.64
CA PHE A 66 -17.03 1.90 -1.36
C PHE A 66 -17.09 2.08 -2.89
N ASN A 67 -17.81 3.11 -3.36
CA ASN A 67 -17.96 3.44 -4.78
C ASN A 67 -16.62 3.69 -5.48
N LYS A 68 -15.60 4.25 -4.79
CA LYS A 68 -14.26 4.41 -5.35
C LYS A 68 -13.62 3.08 -5.80
N CYS A 69 -14.01 1.95 -5.16
CA CYS A 69 -13.56 0.62 -5.57
C CYS A 69 -14.10 0.21 -6.94
N PHE A 70 -15.28 0.70 -7.34
CA PHE A 70 -15.83 0.39 -8.66
C PHE A 70 -15.07 1.09 -9.77
N VAL A 71 -14.56 2.27 -9.52
CA VAL A 71 -13.78 3.05 -10.48
C VAL A 71 -12.43 2.40 -10.78
N ALA A 72 -11.76 1.86 -9.77
CA ALA A 72 -10.43 1.26 -9.92
C ALA A 72 -10.45 -0.03 -10.75
N ASP A 73 -9.44 -0.22 -11.60
CA ASP A 73 -9.24 -1.46 -12.37
C ASP A 73 -8.43 -2.50 -11.58
N PHE A 74 -7.57 -2.05 -10.68
CA PHE A 74 -6.75 -2.87 -9.81
C PHE A 74 -6.74 -2.30 -8.40
N ILE A 75 -6.90 -3.16 -7.39
CA ILE A 75 -6.82 -2.79 -5.98
C ILE A 75 -5.97 -3.83 -5.26
N CYS A 76 -4.93 -3.38 -4.60
CA CYS A 76 -4.21 -4.20 -3.64
C CYS A 76 -4.17 -3.52 -2.28
N SER A 77 -4.15 -4.31 -1.23
CA SER A 77 -3.97 -3.83 0.13
C SER A 77 -2.68 -4.37 0.75
N LEU A 78 -2.07 -3.57 1.62
CA LEU A 78 -0.94 -3.96 2.46
C LEU A 78 -1.42 -4.01 3.91
N SER A 79 -1.35 -5.18 4.52
CA SER A 79 -1.71 -5.38 5.92
C SER A 79 -0.53 -5.83 6.75
N ARG A 80 -0.51 -5.39 8.02
CA ARG A 80 0.49 -5.78 9.02
C ARG A 80 -0.15 -5.82 10.40
N THR A 81 -0.13 -6.95 11.05
CA THR A 81 -0.47 -7.07 12.48
C THR A 81 0.65 -6.47 13.35
N VAL A 82 0.42 -6.38 14.66
CA VAL A 82 1.46 -5.92 15.59
C VAL A 82 2.69 -6.85 15.57
N GLN A 83 2.46 -8.17 15.50
CA GLN A 83 3.53 -9.16 15.39
C GLN A 83 4.29 -9.04 14.05
N ASP A 84 3.57 -8.80 12.96
CA ASP A 84 4.21 -8.59 11.65
C ASP A 84 5.13 -7.37 11.66
N LYS A 85 4.74 -6.29 12.35
CA LYS A 85 5.56 -5.07 12.47
C LYS A 85 6.88 -5.35 13.19
N GLN A 86 6.86 -6.18 14.23
CA GLN A 86 8.06 -6.57 14.98
C GLN A 86 8.98 -7.49 14.17
N ALA A 87 8.40 -8.29 13.25
CA ALA A 87 9.13 -9.25 12.43
C ALA A 87 9.45 -8.72 11.01
N ASN A 88 9.26 -7.42 10.74
CA ASN A 88 9.41 -6.83 9.40
C ASN A 88 8.62 -7.56 8.30
N LYS A 89 7.48 -8.14 8.65
CA LYS A 89 6.58 -8.87 7.75
C LYS A 89 5.36 -8.04 7.37
N GLY A 90 4.70 -8.45 6.31
CA GLY A 90 3.42 -7.92 5.86
C GLY A 90 2.76 -8.86 4.87
N ARG A 91 1.55 -8.51 4.44
CA ARG A 91 0.81 -9.24 3.41
C ARG A 91 0.28 -8.26 2.39
N VAL A 92 0.48 -8.58 1.13
CA VAL A 92 -0.17 -7.89 0.00
C VAL A 92 -1.32 -8.77 -0.47
N PHE A 93 -2.52 -8.23 -0.48
CA PHE A 93 -3.73 -8.91 -0.94
C PHE A 93 -4.25 -8.22 -2.20
N ILE A 94 -4.49 -8.97 -3.25
CA ILE A 94 -5.11 -8.47 -4.49
C ILE A 94 -6.62 -8.50 -4.30
N ALA A 95 -7.19 -7.36 -3.93
CA ALA A 95 -8.61 -7.23 -3.63
C ALA A 95 -9.49 -7.11 -4.89
N LYS A 96 -8.92 -6.60 -5.99
CA LYS A 96 -9.58 -6.48 -7.29
C LYS A 96 -8.54 -6.52 -8.41
N ASN A 97 -8.83 -7.26 -9.46
CA ASN A 97 -8.04 -7.25 -10.69
C ASN A 97 -8.96 -7.46 -11.89
N ARG A 98 -9.30 -6.40 -12.61
CA ARG A 98 -10.24 -6.46 -13.74
C ARG A 98 -9.70 -7.29 -14.91
N ASN A 99 -8.38 -7.42 -15.03
CA ASN A 99 -7.72 -8.07 -16.16
C ASN A 99 -7.07 -9.42 -15.79
N GLY A 100 -7.30 -9.94 -14.58
CA GLY A 100 -6.69 -11.19 -14.12
C GLY A 100 -7.30 -11.69 -12.82
N PRO A 101 -6.69 -12.70 -12.17
CA PRO A 101 -7.18 -13.25 -10.91
C PRO A 101 -7.06 -12.21 -9.77
N ASP A 102 -8.02 -12.24 -8.87
CA ASP A 102 -8.02 -11.55 -7.59
C ASP A 102 -8.10 -12.55 -6.42
N GLY A 103 -8.20 -12.05 -5.20
CA GLY A 103 -8.21 -12.91 -4.01
C GLY A 103 -6.85 -13.50 -3.64
N LEU A 104 -5.78 -13.14 -4.32
CA LEU A 104 -4.43 -13.65 -4.08
C LEU A 104 -3.77 -12.93 -2.91
N ILE A 105 -3.06 -13.70 -2.06
CA ILE A 105 -2.29 -13.19 -0.93
C ILE A 105 -0.82 -13.49 -1.18
N PHE A 106 0.02 -12.46 -1.05
CA PHE A 106 1.47 -12.55 -1.15
C PHE A 106 2.12 -12.11 0.15
N PRO A 107 3.06 -12.89 0.71
CA PRO A 107 3.88 -12.42 1.80
C PRO A 107 4.74 -11.24 1.35
N ALA A 108 5.05 -10.34 2.28
CA ALA A 108 5.89 -9.20 2.02
C ALA A 108 6.88 -8.99 3.16
N PHE A 109 8.11 -8.63 2.81
CA PHE A 109 9.06 -8.04 3.71
C PHE A 109 8.86 -6.53 3.74
N VAL A 110 8.76 -5.92 4.93
CA VAL A 110 8.49 -4.49 5.09
C VAL A 110 9.32 -3.91 6.21
N ASP A 111 10.40 -3.27 5.88
CA ASP A 111 11.28 -2.57 6.81
C ASP A 111 11.17 -1.05 6.62
N TRP A 112 10.46 -0.39 7.54
CA TRP A 112 10.27 1.06 7.48
C TRP A 112 11.51 1.85 7.93
N SER A 113 12.45 1.23 8.64
CA SER A 113 13.68 1.92 9.06
C SER A 113 14.56 2.30 7.86
N ASN A 114 14.52 1.48 6.82
CA ASN A 114 15.27 1.65 5.57
C ASN A 114 14.36 1.93 4.36
N VAL A 115 13.05 2.14 4.59
CA VAL A 115 12.04 2.32 3.51
C VAL A 115 12.13 1.19 2.47
N ASN A 116 12.34 -0.04 2.93
CA ASN A 116 12.49 -1.21 2.07
C ASN A 116 11.24 -2.08 2.13
N MET A 117 10.66 -2.34 0.97
CA MET A 117 9.51 -3.23 0.82
C MET A 117 9.74 -4.17 -0.36
N LYS A 118 9.55 -5.47 -0.13
CA LYS A 118 9.60 -6.51 -1.17
C LYS A 118 8.38 -7.41 -1.05
N VAL A 119 7.69 -7.62 -2.16
CA VAL A 119 6.63 -8.63 -2.27
C VAL A 119 7.30 -9.94 -2.68
N LEU A 120 6.94 -11.02 -1.99
CA LEU A 120 7.57 -12.33 -2.14
C LEU A 120 6.57 -13.30 -2.78
N ASN A 121 7.09 -14.38 -3.38
CA ASN A 121 6.22 -15.45 -3.86
C ASN A 121 5.70 -16.28 -2.68
N SER A 122 4.54 -16.92 -2.83
CA SER A 122 3.91 -17.71 -1.78
C SER A 122 4.74 -18.90 -1.26
N ASN A 123 5.82 -19.27 -1.97
CA ASN A 123 6.71 -20.38 -1.62
C ASN A 123 8.04 -19.92 -1.00
N ASP A 124 8.24 -18.62 -0.76
CA ASP A 124 9.53 -18.05 -0.37
C ASP A 124 9.64 -17.81 1.16
N ASP A 125 9.11 -18.71 2.00
CA ASP A 125 9.26 -18.57 3.46
C ASP A 125 10.74 -18.56 3.91
N GLU A 126 11.64 -19.26 3.21
CA GLU A 126 13.09 -19.20 3.46
C GLU A 126 13.68 -17.82 3.13
N SER A 127 13.18 -17.16 2.09
CA SER A 127 13.69 -15.85 1.67
C SER A 127 13.37 -14.72 2.67
N ILE A 128 12.31 -14.83 3.46
CA ILE A 128 11.97 -13.87 4.50
C ILE A 128 13.03 -13.86 5.60
N ALA A 129 13.50 -15.04 6.02
CA ALA A 129 14.52 -15.16 7.07
C ALA A 129 15.85 -14.56 6.62
N ASP A 130 16.24 -14.72 5.37
CA ASP A 130 17.46 -14.16 4.80
C ASP A 130 17.36 -12.64 4.63
N LEU A 131 16.20 -12.11 4.20
CA LEU A 131 15.97 -10.67 4.12
C LEU A 131 15.98 -9.98 5.49
N ILE A 132 15.51 -10.66 6.54
CA ILE A 132 15.58 -10.15 7.91
C ILE A 132 17.04 -10.07 8.36
N LYS A 133 17.86 -11.12 8.12
CA LYS A 133 19.28 -11.13 8.45
C LYS A 133 20.05 -10.03 7.73
N ASP A 134 19.80 -9.83 6.42
CA ASP A 134 20.43 -8.78 5.64
C ASP A 134 20.05 -7.38 6.14
N SER A 135 18.79 -7.18 6.54
CA SER A 135 18.31 -5.92 7.13
C SER A 135 18.99 -5.62 8.47
N ASP A 136 19.10 -6.62 9.35
CA ASP A 136 19.76 -6.47 10.65
C ASP A 136 21.26 -6.17 10.48
N THR A 137 21.92 -6.81 9.54
CA THR A 137 23.34 -6.59 9.23
C THR A 137 23.57 -5.18 8.70
N ASN A 138 22.77 -4.72 7.74
CA ASN A 138 22.86 -3.36 7.18
C ASN A 138 22.57 -2.28 8.23
N THR A 139 21.61 -2.52 9.12
CA THR A 139 21.28 -1.59 10.22
C THR A 139 22.42 -1.48 11.21
N LEU A 140 23.07 -2.61 11.56
CA LEU A 140 24.23 -2.63 12.45
C LEU A 140 25.44 -1.92 11.83
N GLU A 141 25.73 -2.10 10.55
CA GLU A 141 26.79 -1.39 9.83
C GLU A 141 26.53 0.11 9.77
N PHE A 142 25.32 0.54 9.42
CA PHE A 142 24.91 1.94 9.43
C PHE A 142 25.07 2.60 10.81
N LEU A 143 24.68 1.91 11.87
CA LEU A 143 24.86 2.39 13.26
C LEU A 143 26.33 2.50 13.63
N LYS A 144 27.18 1.52 13.26
CA LYS A 144 28.63 1.56 13.49
C LYS A 144 29.30 2.74 12.80
N GLU A 145 28.94 3.04 11.57
CA GLU A 145 29.45 4.19 10.83
C GLU A 145 29.03 5.53 11.47
N ARG A 146 27.78 5.64 11.89
CA ARG A 146 27.27 6.83 12.57
C ARG A 146 27.95 7.08 13.91
N TYR A 147 28.30 6.02 14.67
CA TYR A 147 29.06 6.14 15.90
C TYR A 147 30.54 6.50 15.65
N LYS A 148 31.17 6.01 14.58
CA LYS A 148 32.52 6.42 14.20
C LYS A 148 32.62 7.91 13.83
N ASN A 149 31.62 8.42 13.14
CA ASN A 149 31.58 9.83 12.70
C ASN A 149 31.22 10.83 13.81
N ARG A 150 30.69 10.35 14.97
CA ARG A 150 30.43 11.19 16.14
C ARG A 150 31.66 11.35 17.08
N LYS A 151 32.70 10.56 16.88
CA LYS A 151 33.94 10.60 17.68
C LYS A 151 35.08 11.39 17.02
N LYS A 152 34.80 12.01 15.88
CA LYS A 152 35.63 13.03 15.26
C LYS A 152 35.00 14.42 15.44
#